data_c65f7b3ae53489099ca235084ae7bdab
#
_entry.id   c65f7b3ae53489099ca235084ae7bdab
#
_cell.length_a   1.000
_cell.length_b   1.000
_cell.length_c   1.000
_cell.angle_alpha   90.00
_cell.angle_beta   90.00
_cell.angle_gamma   90.00
#
_symmetry.space_group_name_H-M   'P 1'
#
loop_
_entity.id
_entity.type
_entity.pdbx_description
1 polymer ?
#
loop_
_entity_poly.entity_id
_entity_poly.type
_entity_poly.pdbx_seq_one_letter_code
_entity_poly.pdbx_strand_id
1 'polypeptide(L)'
;MERLHLQVLAETNLNFYVVFNTVYVNPNGISTNPKNVYWFPQTIVKPGDQVVLYSGFGQNKVEPATDKTKNYFFYWGQPNTLWTNRGDCAVLLELNNWQTSVFE
;
A
#
# COMPACT_ATOMS: atom_id res chain seq x y z
N MET A 1 14.94 6.13 1.16
CA MET A 1 14.00 5.73 0.09
C MET A 1 12.59 6.00 0.55
N GLU A 2 11.78 6.57 -0.31
CA GLU A 2 10.37 6.91 -0.01
C GLU A 2 9.55 5.66 0.27
N ARG A 3 8.80 5.66 1.37
CA ARG A 3 8.04 4.49 1.79
C ARG A 3 6.85 4.85 2.67
N LEU A 4 5.88 3.95 2.69
CA LEU A 4 4.71 3.98 3.55
C LEU A 4 4.80 2.81 4.53
N HIS A 5 4.61 3.08 5.82
CA HIS A 5 4.58 2.06 6.87
C HIS A 5 3.14 1.80 7.30
N LEU A 6 2.77 0.52 7.36
CA LEU A 6 1.48 0.09 7.87
C LEU A 6 1.69 -0.92 8.99
N GLN A 7 0.99 -0.73 10.10
CA GLN A 7 0.99 -1.68 11.20
C GLN A 7 -0.24 -2.57 11.09
N VAL A 8 -0.03 -3.88 11.23
CA VAL A 8 -1.13 -4.85 11.18
C VAL A 8 -1.77 -4.96 12.56
N LEU A 9 -3.05 -4.67 12.65
CA LEU A 9 -3.81 -4.69 13.90
C LEU A 9 -4.63 -5.97 14.08
N ALA A 10 -4.97 -6.65 12.99
CA ALA A 10 -5.74 -7.89 12.98
C ALA A 10 -5.26 -8.78 11.85
N GLU A 11 -5.43 -10.08 11.99
CA GLU A 11 -5.09 -11.00 10.91
C GLU A 11 -5.94 -10.70 9.67
N THR A 12 -5.29 -10.60 8.51
CA THR A 12 -5.96 -10.30 7.26
C THR A 12 -5.12 -10.76 6.07
N ASN A 13 -5.74 -10.73 4.89
CA ASN A 13 -5.04 -10.93 3.62
C ASN A 13 -4.86 -9.55 2.98
N LEU A 14 -3.62 -9.18 2.69
CA LEU A 14 -3.31 -7.89 2.10
C LEU A 14 -3.95 -7.69 0.73
N ASN A 15 -4.41 -8.76 0.09
CA ASN A 15 -5.12 -8.65 -1.20
C ASN A 15 -6.46 -7.89 -1.09
N PHE A 16 -6.94 -7.66 0.14
CA PHE A 16 -8.10 -6.80 0.37
C PHE A 16 -7.75 -5.32 0.52
N TYR A 17 -6.49 -4.95 0.25
CA TYR A 17 -6.02 -3.59 0.44
C TYR A 17 -5.35 -3.05 -0.81
N VAL A 18 -5.63 -1.78 -1.06
CA VAL A 18 -5.06 -1.02 -2.18
C VAL A 18 -4.54 0.30 -1.63
N VAL A 19 -3.36 0.70 -2.06
CA VAL A 19 -2.81 2.02 -1.79
C VAL A 19 -2.82 2.81 -3.09
N PHE A 20 -3.26 4.06 -3.04
CA PHE A 20 -3.05 4.94 -4.18
C PHE A 20 -2.52 6.30 -3.73
N ASN A 21 -1.87 7.00 -4.65
CA ASN A 21 -1.47 8.37 -4.41
C ASN A 21 -2.44 9.33 -5.09
N THR A 22 -2.72 10.42 -4.40
CA THR A 22 -3.56 11.48 -4.91
C THR A 22 -3.11 12.80 -4.30
N VAL A 23 -3.92 13.83 -4.40
CA VAL A 23 -3.62 15.14 -3.81
C VAL A 23 -4.75 15.58 -2.90
N TYR A 24 -4.38 16.33 -1.88
CA TYR A 24 -5.35 17.01 -1.04
C TYR A 24 -5.93 18.20 -1.80
N VAL A 25 -7.24 18.30 -1.81
CA VAL A 25 -7.98 19.38 -2.47
C VAL A 25 -8.72 20.17 -1.39
N ASN A 26 -8.19 21.34 -1.03
CA ASN A 26 -8.80 22.18 -0.04
C ASN A 26 -10.02 22.91 -0.64
N PRO A 27 -11.18 22.98 0.05
CA PRO A 27 -11.45 22.50 1.41
C PRO A 27 -12.03 21.09 1.48
N ASN A 28 -12.14 20.38 0.39
CA ASN A 28 -12.98 19.18 0.26
C ASN A 28 -12.30 17.87 0.63
N GLY A 29 -11.03 17.89 1.03
CA GLY A 29 -10.27 16.69 1.34
C GLY A 29 -9.47 16.20 0.16
N ILE A 30 -9.49 14.88 -0.10
CA ILE A 30 -8.66 14.30 -1.15
C ILE A 30 -9.39 14.28 -2.49
N SER A 31 -8.62 14.35 -3.58
CA SER A 31 -9.14 14.09 -4.91
C SER A 31 -9.45 12.59 -5.04
N THR A 32 -10.58 12.26 -5.61
CA THR A 32 -10.97 10.85 -5.90
C THR A 32 -10.48 10.40 -7.27
N ASN A 33 -9.56 11.13 -7.86
CA ASN A 33 -8.93 10.76 -9.13
C ASN A 33 -7.48 10.34 -8.85
N PRO A 34 -7.24 9.05 -8.50
CA PRO A 34 -5.90 8.58 -8.14
C PRO A 34 -4.96 8.61 -9.34
N LYS A 35 -3.69 8.90 -9.08
CA LYS A 35 -2.66 8.95 -10.13
C LYS A 35 -2.04 7.58 -10.39
N ASN A 36 -1.70 6.87 -9.33
CA ASN A 36 -1.10 5.53 -9.38
C ASN A 36 -1.72 4.68 -8.29
N VAL A 37 -1.83 3.38 -8.55
CA VAL A 37 -2.47 2.43 -7.66
C VAL A 37 -1.54 1.26 -7.40
N TYR A 38 -1.42 0.85 -6.15
CA TYR A 38 -0.75 -0.38 -5.78
C TYR A 38 -1.73 -1.31 -5.10
N TRP A 39 -1.97 -2.47 -5.69
CA TRP A 39 -2.82 -3.52 -5.13
C TRP A 39 -1.92 -4.61 -4.59
N PHE A 40 -1.97 -4.83 -3.28
CA PHE A 40 -1.10 -5.82 -2.65
C PHE A 40 -1.41 -7.23 -3.15
N PRO A 41 -0.37 -8.06 -3.37
CA PRO A 41 -0.58 -9.48 -3.67
C PRO A 41 -1.14 -10.21 -2.46
N GLN A 42 -1.67 -11.42 -2.68
CA GLN A 42 -2.16 -12.25 -1.59
C GLN A 42 -1.05 -12.51 -0.58
N THR A 43 -1.26 -12.10 0.65
CA THR A 43 -0.29 -12.21 1.73
C THR A 43 -1.04 -12.18 3.05
N ILE A 44 -1.00 -13.30 3.79
CA ILE A 44 -1.63 -13.35 5.10
C ILE A 44 -0.69 -12.71 6.11
N VAL A 45 -1.18 -11.72 6.84
CA VAL A 45 -0.43 -11.01 7.87
C VAL A 45 -1.18 -11.09 9.20
N LYS A 46 -0.45 -10.95 10.30
CA LYS A 46 -0.97 -11.15 11.66
C LYS A 46 -0.73 -9.91 12.51
N PRO A 47 -1.47 -9.76 13.63
CA PRO A 47 -1.27 -8.62 14.51
C PRO A 47 0.20 -8.48 14.95
N GLY A 48 0.72 -7.26 14.91
CA GLY A 48 2.10 -6.96 15.24
C GLY A 48 3.05 -6.98 14.05
N ASP A 49 2.64 -7.56 12.93
CA ASP A 49 3.45 -7.49 11.70
C ASP A 49 3.49 -6.07 11.17
N GLN A 50 4.57 -5.74 10.47
CA GLN A 50 4.74 -4.47 9.79
C GLN A 50 4.74 -4.68 8.29
N VAL A 51 4.08 -3.78 7.57
CA VAL A 51 4.08 -3.75 6.11
C VAL A 51 4.73 -2.45 5.68
N VAL A 52 5.75 -2.56 4.85
CA VAL A 52 6.47 -1.41 4.31
C VAL A 52 6.34 -1.42 2.80
N LEU A 53 5.75 -0.38 2.25
CA LEU A 53 5.61 -0.21 0.81
C LEU A 53 6.54 0.90 0.34
N TYR A 54 7.57 0.51 -0.40
CA TYR A 54 8.44 1.47 -1.06
C TYR A 54 7.82 1.88 -2.39
N SER A 55 7.91 3.16 -2.72
CA SER A 55 7.39 3.63 -4.01
C SER A 55 8.28 3.24 -5.19
N GLY A 56 9.59 3.04 -4.96
CA GLY A 56 10.55 2.74 -6.00
C GLY A 56 10.67 1.25 -6.33
N PHE A 57 11.75 0.93 -7.03
CA PHE A 57 12.05 -0.43 -7.49
C PHE A 57 12.72 -1.25 -6.41
N GLY A 58 12.46 -2.53 -6.42
CA GLY A 58 13.07 -3.51 -5.54
C GLY A 58 12.37 -4.85 -5.68
N GLN A 59 12.79 -5.82 -4.88
CA GLN A 59 12.21 -7.14 -4.85
C GLN A 59 11.49 -7.34 -3.52
N ASN A 60 10.23 -7.78 -3.57
CA ASN A 60 9.44 -8.06 -2.38
C ASN A 60 10.13 -9.11 -1.51
N LYS A 61 10.08 -8.92 -0.21
CA LYS A 61 10.71 -9.85 0.73
C LYS A 61 10.00 -9.82 2.07
N VAL A 62 10.27 -10.85 2.87
CA VAL A 62 9.76 -10.98 4.25
C VAL A 62 10.96 -11.23 5.14
N GLU A 63 11.03 -10.53 6.26
CA GLU A 63 12.09 -10.71 7.25
C GLU A 63 11.47 -10.91 8.64
N PRO A 64 12.06 -11.78 9.47
CA PRO A 64 11.61 -11.88 10.86
C PRO A 64 11.93 -10.59 11.62
N ALA A 65 10.99 -10.13 12.42
CA ALA A 65 11.18 -8.98 13.31
C ALA A 65 11.38 -9.44 14.75
N THR A 66 10.51 -10.35 15.19
CA THR A 66 10.63 -11.02 16.49
C THR A 66 10.34 -12.51 16.28
N ASP A 67 10.30 -13.30 17.34
CA ASP A 67 9.93 -14.72 17.25
C ASP A 67 8.45 -14.92 16.87
N LYS A 68 7.62 -13.84 16.93
CA LYS A 68 6.18 -13.91 16.65
C LYS A 68 5.74 -13.01 15.52
N THR A 69 6.57 -12.05 15.10
CA THR A 69 6.18 -11.04 14.10
C THR A 69 7.18 -10.98 12.96
N LYS A 70 6.70 -10.43 11.84
CA LYS A 70 7.49 -10.31 10.62
C LYS A 70 7.35 -8.91 10.03
N ASN A 71 8.34 -8.53 9.25
CA ASN A 71 8.30 -7.33 8.42
C ASN A 71 8.17 -7.75 6.97
N TYR A 72 7.15 -7.22 6.29
CA TYR A 72 6.86 -7.48 4.88
C TYR A 72 7.22 -6.25 4.09
N PHE A 73 8.06 -6.43 3.06
CA PHE A 73 8.54 -5.33 2.22
C PHE A 73 8.02 -5.50 0.80
N PHE A 74 7.37 -4.46 0.30
CA PHE A 74 6.82 -4.41 -1.04
C PHE A 74 7.40 -3.22 -1.79
N TYR A 75 7.48 -3.34 -3.10
CA TYR A 75 8.03 -2.31 -3.96
C TYR A 75 7.05 -2.02 -5.08
N TRP A 76 6.65 -0.75 -5.18
CA TRP A 76 5.65 -0.31 -6.16
C TRP A 76 6.22 -0.27 -7.58
N GLY A 77 7.53 0.00 -7.73
CA GLY A 77 8.19 0.04 -9.02
C GLY A 77 7.98 1.35 -9.77
N GLN A 78 7.75 2.43 -9.07
CA GLN A 78 7.57 3.74 -9.71
C GLN A 78 8.93 4.38 -9.99
N PRO A 79 9.13 4.98 -11.18
CA PRO A 79 10.42 5.59 -11.52
C PRO A 79 10.67 6.90 -10.77
N ASN A 80 9.62 7.56 -10.28
CA ASN A 80 9.71 8.84 -9.59
C ASN A 80 9.05 8.72 -8.22
N THR A 81 9.44 9.59 -7.30
CA THR A 81 8.80 9.69 -5.98
C THR A 81 7.35 10.14 -6.13
N LEU A 82 6.49 9.67 -5.20
CA LEU A 82 5.05 9.92 -5.27
C LEU A 82 4.58 10.96 -4.25
N TRP A 83 5.33 11.11 -3.14
CA TRP A 83 4.87 11.92 -2.00
C TRP A 83 5.89 12.99 -1.63
N THR A 84 6.36 13.76 -2.61
CA THR A 84 7.41 14.77 -2.43
C THR A 84 6.88 16.19 -2.37
N ASN A 85 5.71 16.45 -2.90
CA ASN A 85 5.14 17.78 -2.97
C ASN A 85 4.13 17.98 -1.85
N ARG A 86 4.01 19.23 -1.42
CA ARG A 86 3.00 19.59 -0.44
C ARG A 86 1.61 19.25 -1.00
N GLY A 87 0.80 18.57 -0.18
CA GLY A 87 -0.53 18.14 -0.58
C GLY A 87 -0.58 16.75 -1.18
N ASP A 88 0.56 16.12 -1.46
CA ASP A 88 0.56 14.71 -1.89
C ASP A 88 0.07 13.82 -0.77
N CYS A 89 -0.77 12.84 -1.12
CA CYS A 89 -1.42 11.96 -0.15
C CYS A 89 -1.26 10.51 -0.54
N ALA A 90 -1.09 9.65 0.48
CA ALA A 90 -1.27 8.21 0.34
C ALA A 90 -2.62 7.85 0.93
N VAL A 91 -3.40 7.07 0.20
CA VAL A 91 -4.71 6.60 0.65
C VAL A 91 -4.71 5.09 0.67
N LEU A 92 -5.13 4.53 1.81
CA LEU A 92 -5.29 3.08 1.97
C LEU A 92 -6.78 2.77 1.88
N LEU A 93 -7.14 1.90 0.92
CA LEU A 93 -8.50 1.39 0.79
C LEU A 93 -8.56 -0.04 1.28
N GLU A 94 -9.55 -0.33 2.09
CA GLU A 94 -9.92 -1.70 2.43
C GLU A 94 -11.09 -2.11 1.54
N LEU A 95 -10.92 -3.21 0.79
CA LEU A 95 -11.92 -3.71 -0.12
C LEU A 95 -12.78 -4.76 0.57
N ASN A 96 -14.07 -4.67 0.37
CA ASN A 96 -15.01 -5.70 0.85
C ASN A 96 -15.18 -6.79 -0.20
N ASN A 97 -15.13 -6.40 -1.47
CA ASN A 97 -15.38 -7.32 -2.60
C ASN A 97 -14.86 -6.66 -3.88
N TRP A 98 -14.62 -7.47 -4.92
CA TRP A 98 -14.36 -6.95 -6.26
C TRP A 98 -14.84 -7.95 -7.31
N GLN A 99 -15.05 -7.47 -8.52
CA GLN A 99 -15.44 -8.25 -9.66
C GLN A 99 -14.47 -8.01 -10.81
N THR A 100 -14.30 -9.04 -11.62
CA THR A 100 -13.39 -8.99 -12.75
C THR A 100 -14.16 -9.26 -14.03
N SER A 101 -13.91 -8.45 -15.05
CA SER A 101 -14.38 -8.70 -16.41
C SER A 101 -13.18 -8.78 -17.33
N VAL A 102 -13.11 -9.84 -18.12
CA VAL A 102 -12.01 -10.05 -19.05
C VAL A 102 -12.52 -9.72 -20.45
N PHE A 103 -11.82 -8.80 -21.10
CA PHE A 103 -12.16 -8.40 -22.48
C PHE A 103 -11.25 -9.15 -23.45
N GLU A 104 -11.87 -9.80 -24.43
CA GLU A 104 -11.16 -10.63 -25.40
C GLU A 104 -11.27 -10.10 -26.84
#